data_3baed46a9626543a18465f23aaacc590
#
_entry.id   3baed46a9626543a18465f23aaacc590
#
_cell.length_a   1.000
_cell.length_b   1.000
_cell.length_c   1.000
_cell.angle_alpha   90.00
_cell.angle_beta   90.00
_cell.angle_gamma   90.00
#
_symmetry.space_group_name_H-M   'P 1'
#
loop_
_entity.id
_entity.type
_entity.pdbx_description
1 polymer ?
#
loop_
_entity_poly.entity_id
_entity_poly.type
_entity_poly.pdbx_seq_one_letter_code
_entity_poly.pdbx_strand_id
1 'polypeptide(L)'
;WESSKDQRRIQGWILKPPGFDPAKKYPLILEIHGGPFAAYGDVFDVEKQLMAAGDYVVLYSNPRGSTSYGKEFGNLIHHAYPGDDFYDLNSGVDAVIARGYVDEDNLFVTGGSGGGVLTAWMIGNTDRFNAALAFYPVINWYSFNLTADIAPNTTKYWFPGLPWDNVEHYESRSLLSV
;
A
#
# COMPACT_ATOMS: atom_id res chain seq x y z
N TRP A 1 -13.95 -2.87 -4.22
CA TRP A 1 -13.55 -3.57 -5.45
C TRP A 1 -13.09 -5.00 -5.16
N GLU A 2 -12.82 -5.73 -6.21
CA GLU A 2 -12.26 -7.07 -6.13
C GLU A 2 -10.79 -7.03 -6.53
N SER A 3 -9.94 -7.75 -5.80
CA SER A 3 -8.53 -7.93 -6.13
C SER A 3 -8.37 -8.73 -7.42
N SER A 4 -7.49 -8.31 -8.31
CA SER A 4 -7.15 -9.07 -9.53
C SER A 4 -6.41 -10.38 -9.23
N LYS A 5 -5.88 -10.54 -8.01
CA LYS A 5 -5.19 -11.77 -7.60
C LYS A 5 -6.15 -12.96 -7.40
N ASP A 6 -7.23 -12.74 -6.68
CA ASP A 6 -8.09 -13.82 -6.18
C ASP A 6 -9.57 -13.41 -6.02
N GLN A 7 -9.98 -12.28 -6.60
CA GLN A 7 -11.33 -11.71 -6.53
C GLN A 7 -11.80 -11.41 -5.09
N ARG A 8 -10.86 -11.31 -4.14
CA ARG A 8 -11.16 -10.92 -2.75
C ARG A 8 -11.66 -9.47 -2.72
N ARG A 9 -12.71 -9.24 -1.95
CA ARG A 9 -13.25 -7.89 -1.77
C ARG A 9 -12.32 -7.06 -0.88
N ILE A 10 -11.92 -5.91 -1.39
CA ILE A 10 -11.08 -4.92 -0.69
C ILE A 10 -11.92 -3.68 -0.41
N GLN A 11 -11.84 -3.19 0.81
CA GLN A 11 -12.48 -1.95 1.22
C GLN A 11 -11.51 -0.78 1.08
N GLY A 12 -12.04 0.34 0.60
CA GLY A 12 -11.32 1.61 0.55
C GLY A 12 -12.27 2.78 0.47
N TRP A 13 -11.70 3.95 0.54
CA TRP A 13 -12.40 5.23 0.52
C TRP A 13 -11.80 6.14 -0.54
N ILE A 14 -12.62 7.00 -1.05
CA ILE A 14 -12.23 8.05 -1.98
C ILE A 14 -12.55 9.39 -1.33
N LEU A 15 -11.53 10.20 -1.09
CA LEU A 15 -11.71 11.58 -0.74
C LEU A 15 -11.61 12.43 -2.01
N LYS A 16 -12.64 13.23 -2.26
CA LYS A 16 -12.75 14.11 -3.44
C LYS A 16 -12.36 15.54 -3.06
N PRO A 17 -11.82 16.32 -4.00
CA PRO A 17 -11.50 17.72 -3.76
C PRO A 17 -12.75 18.55 -3.43
N PRO A 18 -12.60 19.65 -2.68
CA PRO A 18 -13.69 20.61 -2.47
C PRO A 18 -14.24 21.11 -3.81
N GLY A 19 -15.57 21.16 -3.94
CA GLY A 19 -16.20 21.58 -5.20
C GLY A 19 -16.03 20.58 -6.34
N PHE A 20 -15.86 19.29 -6.04
CA PHE A 20 -15.71 18.22 -7.03
C PHE A 20 -16.79 18.28 -8.12
N ASP A 21 -16.37 18.27 -9.37
CA ASP A 21 -17.21 18.24 -10.55
C ASP A 21 -16.97 16.92 -11.33
N PRO A 22 -17.94 16.01 -11.41
CA PRO A 22 -17.77 14.73 -12.09
C PRO A 22 -17.49 14.83 -13.60
N ALA A 23 -17.68 16.00 -14.20
CA ALA A 23 -17.35 16.25 -15.61
C ALA A 23 -15.87 16.58 -15.85
N LYS A 24 -15.12 16.85 -14.78
CA LYS A 24 -13.68 17.15 -14.83
C LYS A 24 -12.85 15.91 -14.58
N LYS A 25 -11.58 15.98 -14.98
CA LYS A 25 -10.55 14.99 -14.67
C LYS A 25 -9.65 15.51 -13.56
N TYR A 26 -9.29 14.62 -12.64
CA TYR A 26 -8.46 14.93 -11.47
C TYR A 26 -7.28 13.98 -11.38
N PRO A 27 -6.10 14.46 -10.98
CA PRO A 27 -5.00 13.58 -10.63
C PRO A 27 -5.38 12.70 -9.43
N LEU A 28 -4.84 11.49 -9.38
CA LEU A 28 -5.11 10.51 -8.32
C LEU A 28 -3.88 10.30 -7.45
N ILE A 29 -4.05 10.35 -6.14
CA ILE A 29 -3.08 9.86 -5.17
C ILE A 29 -3.60 8.56 -4.55
N LEU A 30 -2.84 7.48 -4.67
CA LEU A 30 -2.98 6.29 -3.84
C LEU A 30 -2.18 6.50 -2.55
N GLU A 31 -2.85 6.54 -1.40
CA GLU A 31 -2.22 6.66 -0.09
C GLU A 31 -2.34 5.33 0.66
N ILE A 32 -1.21 4.79 1.11
CA ILE A 32 -1.08 3.44 1.67
C ILE A 32 -0.71 3.54 3.15
N HIS A 33 -1.50 2.89 4.03
CA HIS A 33 -1.22 2.89 5.47
C HIS A 33 0.04 2.10 5.82
N GLY A 34 0.63 2.46 6.94
CA GLY A 34 1.72 1.72 7.56
C GLY A 34 1.27 0.41 8.22
N GLY A 35 2.17 -0.23 8.88
CA GLY A 35 1.96 -1.50 9.56
C GLY A 35 2.95 -2.55 9.04
N PRO A 36 2.50 -3.64 8.41
CA PRO A 36 1.27 -3.85 7.61
C PRO A 36 -0.01 -4.15 8.40
N PHE A 37 0.10 -4.60 9.64
CA PHE A 37 -1.06 -4.93 10.49
C PHE A 37 -1.68 -3.66 11.12
N ALA A 38 -2.29 -2.85 10.28
CA ALA A 38 -3.04 -1.64 10.63
C ALA A 38 -4.32 -1.56 9.79
N ALA A 39 -5.11 -0.54 9.95
CA ALA A 39 -6.27 -0.28 9.10
C ALA A 39 -6.63 1.21 9.08
N TYR A 40 -7.05 1.69 7.93
CA TYR A 40 -7.80 2.93 7.82
C TYR A 40 -9.26 2.74 8.23
N GLY A 41 -9.90 3.85 8.55
CA GLY A 41 -11.31 3.92 8.86
C GLY A 41 -11.94 5.21 8.33
N ASP A 42 -13.20 5.39 8.64
CA ASP A 42 -13.96 6.60 8.34
C ASP A 42 -13.70 7.67 9.42
N VAL A 43 -12.49 8.22 9.40
CA VAL A 43 -12.03 9.24 10.34
C VAL A 43 -11.42 10.44 9.61
N PHE A 44 -11.50 11.61 10.25
CA PHE A 44 -10.84 12.79 9.73
C PHE A 44 -9.32 12.63 9.76
N ASP A 45 -8.68 12.91 8.63
CA ASP A 45 -7.23 12.86 8.46
C ASP A 45 -6.76 14.12 7.73
N VAL A 46 -5.94 14.93 8.41
CA VAL A 46 -5.53 16.24 7.90
C VAL A 46 -4.67 16.13 6.63
N GLU A 47 -3.82 15.09 6.51
CA GLU A 47 -2.94 14.93 5.35
C GLU A 47 -3.77 14.61 4.10
N LYS A 48 -4.73 13.69 4.21
CA LYS A 48 -5.67 13.37 3.13
C LYS A 48 -6.52 14.57 2.74
N GLN A 49 -6.96 15.37 3.71
CA GLN A 49 -7.73 16.59 3.46
C GLN A 49 -6.89 17.65 2.73
N LEU A 50 -5.60 17.78 3.07
CA LEU A 50 -4.69 18.69 2.37
C LEU A 50 -4.42 18.24 0.93
N MET A 51 -4.24 16.93 0.69
CA MET A 51 -4.13 16.38 -0.67
C MET A 51 -5.39 16.69 -1.48
N ALA A 52 -6.58 16.45 -0.91
CA ALA A 52 -7.84 16.74 -1.58
C ALA A 52 -8.04 18.25 -1.82
N ALA A 53 -7.63 19.11 -0.88
CA ALA A 53 -7.66 20.55 -1.05
C ALA A 53 -6.69 21.07 -2.14
N GLY A 54 -5.69 20.26 -2.50
CA GLY A 54 -4.80 20.49 -3.65
C GLY A 54 -5.36 19.99 -4.99
N ASP A 55 -6.67 19.76 -5.08
CA ASP A 55 -7.38 19.26 -6.27
C ASP A 55 -7.04 17.80 -6.67
N TYR A 56 -6.55 16.99 -5.75
CA TYR A 56 -6.37 15.55 -5.97
C TYR A 56 -7.59 14.73 -5.51
N VAL A 57 -7.90 13.69 -6.25
CA VAL A 57 -8.68 12.57 -5.75
C VAL A 57 -7.75 11.68 -4.93
N VAL A 58 -8.10 11.36 -3.70
CA VAL A 58 -7.27 10.54 -2.81
C VAL A 58 -7.96 9.19 -2.59
N LEU A 59 -7.30 8.11 -3.02
CA LEU A 59 -7.70 6.73 -2.72
C LEU A 59 -6.88 6.22 -1.53
N TYR A 60 -7.55 5.71 -0.52
CA TYR A 60 -6.90 4.98 0.57
C TYR A 60 -7.71 3.73 0.91
N SER A 61 -7.04 2.64 1.29
CA SER A 61 -7.69 1.33 1.38
C SER A 61 -7.04 0.44 2.44
N ASN A 62 -7.73 -0.65 2.73
CA ASN A 62 -7.25 -1.73 3.59
C ASN A 62 -6.97 -2.97 2.72
N PRO A 63 -5.74 -3.11 2.16
CA PRO A 63 -5.35 -4.30 1.42
C PRO A 63 -5.27 -5.52 2.35
N ARG A 64 -5.06 -6.71 1.77
CA ARG A 64 -4.80 -7.93 2.56
C ARG A 64 -3.73 -7.69 3.61
N GLY A 65 -3.88 -8.29 4.78
CA GLY A 65 -3.01 -8.05 5.93
C GLY A 65 -3.52 -6.99 6.88
N SER A 66 -4.42 -6.10 6.44
CA SER A 66 -5.02 -5.09 7.31
C SER A 66 -5.79 -5.72 8.47
N THR A 67 -5.78 -5.04 9.62
CA THR A 67 -6.60 -5.41 10.78
C THR A 67 -8.08 -5.09 10.55
N SER A 68 -8.94 -5.45 11.49
CA SER A 68 -10.39 -5.17 11.48
C SER A 68 -11.24 -6.07 10.58
N TYR A 69 -10.64 -6.97 9.79
CA TYR A 69 -11.36 -7.91 8.90
C TYR A 69 -11.24 -9.38 9.35
N GLY A 70 -10.81 -9.60 10.58
CA GLY A 70 -10.61 -10.93 11.16
C GLY A 70 -9.23 -11.52 10.89
N LYS A 71 -8.95 -12.61 11.62
CA LYS A 71 -7.63 -13.28 11.63
C LYS A 71 -7.24 -13.82 10.24
N GLU A 72 -8.21 -14.36 9.51
CA GLU A 72 -7.95 -14.92 8.17
C GLU A 72 -7.41 -13.84 7.23
N PHE A 73 -8.07 -12.68 7.16
CA PHE A 73 -7.66 -11.56 6.31
C PHE A 73 -6.29 -11.00 6.71
N GLY A 74 -6.07 -10.81 8.02
CA GLY A 74 -4.77 -10.36 8.53
C GLY A 74 -3.63 -11.33 8.20
N ASN A 75 -3.88 -12.63 8.24
CA ASN A 75 -2.87 -13.66 7.97
C ASN A 75 -2.60 -13.92 6.48
N LEU A 76 -3.29 -13.26 5.55
CA LEU A 76 -2.99 -13.39 4.11
C LEU A 76 -1.58 -12.95 3.73
N ILE A 77 -0.96 -12.12 4.56
CA ILE A 77 0.43 -11.66 4.40
C ILE A 77 1.42 -12.34 5.35
N HIS A 78 0.99 -13.38 6.08
CA HIS A 78 1.89 -14.14 6.96
C HIS A 78 3.01 -14.78 6.14
N HIS A 79 4.24 -14.38 6.40
CA HIS A 79 5.44 -14.71 5.63
C HIS A 79 5.33 -14.35 4.13
N ALA A 80 4.54 -13.33 3.78
CA ALA A 80 4.28 -12.97 2.39
C ALA A 80 4.19 -11.44 2.17
N TYR A 81 4.97 -10.67 2.91
CA TYR A 81 4.97 -9.20 2.85
C TYR A 81 6.37 -8.64 2.51
N PRO A 82 6.47 -7.64 1.61
CA PRO A 82 5.44 -7.22 0.63
C PRO A 82 5.17 -8.33 -0.40
N GLY A 83 4.05 -8.27 -1.10
CA GLY A 83 3.70 -9.29 -2.08
C GLY A 83 2.36 -9.07 -2.78
N ASP A 84 1.39 -9.95 -2.53
CA ASP A 84 0.08 -9.95 -3.20
C ASP A 84 -0.81 -8.76 -2.83
N ASP A 85 -0.50 -7.99 -1.79
CA ASP A 85 -1.04 -6.67 -1.47
C ASP A 85 -0.90 -5.67 -2.64
N PHE A 86 0.12 -5.83 -3.47
CA PHE A 86 0.27 -5.13 -4.75
C PHE A 86 -1.00 -5.22 -5.62
N TYR A 87 -1.57 -6.40 -5.78
CA TYR A 87 -2.76 -6.61 -6.62
C TYR A 87 -4.00 -5.93 -6.05
N ASP A 88 -4.13 -5.92 -4.73
CA ASP A 88 -5.24 -5.25 -4.04
C ASP A 88 -5.22 -3.74 -4.28
N LEU A 89 -4.04 -3.14 -4.12
CA LEU A 89 -3.80 -1.71 -4.29
C LEU A 89 -3.96 -1.29 -5.76
N ASN A 90 -3.36 -2.06 -6.67
CA ASN A 90 -3.41 -1.79 -8.11
C ASN A 90 -4.84 -1.88 -8.65
N SER A 91 -5.60 -2.90 -8.25
CA SER A 91 -7.02 -3.04 -8.59
C SER A 91 -7.87 -1.91 -8.03
N GLY A 92 -7.49 -1.34 -6.88
CA GLY A 92 -8.14 -0.16 -6.31
C GLY A 92 -7.99 1.07 -7.19
N VAL A 93 -6.79 1.29 -7.73
CA VAL A 93 -6.54 2.38 -8.68
C VAL A 93 -7.42 2.20 -9.93
N ASP A 94 -7.47 0.98 -10.50
CA ASP A 94 -8.30 0.66 -11.66
C ASP A 94 -9.80 0.92 -11.37
N ALA A 95 -10.27 0.55 -10.20
CA ALA A 95 -11.66 0.76 -9.78
C ALA A 95 -12.02 2.26 -9.66
N VAL A 96 -11.06 3.12 -9.30
CA VAL A 96 -11.28 4.58 -9.25
C VAL A 96 -11.21 5.21 -10.64
N ILE A 97 -10.27 4.77 -11.47
CA ILE A 97 -10.17 5.18 -12.89
C ILE A 97 -11.48 4.87 -13.64
N ALA A 98 -12.04 3.68 -13.43
CA ALA A 98 -13.29 3.26 -14.05
C ALA A 98 -14.51 4.15 -13.70
N ARG A 99 -14.40 5.02 -12.67
CA ARG A 99 -15.44 6.01 -12.35
C ARG A 99 -15.48 7.21 -13.31
N GLY A 100 -14.48 7.35 -14.17
CA GLY A 100 -14.50 8.28 -15.29
C GLY A 100 -14.01 9.71 -14.99
N TYR A 101 -13.65 10.04 -13.76
CA TYR A 101 -13.20 11.38 -13.36
C TYR A 101 -11.70 11.44 -12.99
N VAL A 102 -10.95 10.37 -13.18
CA VAL A 102 -9.49 10.36 -12.97
C VAL A 102 -8.76 10.71 -14.25
N ASP A 103 -7.73 11.52 -14.11
CA ASP A 103 -6.72 11.75 -15.13
C ASP A 103 -5.67 10.64 -15.05
N GLU A 104 -5.70 9.72 -16.00
CA GLU A 104 -4.85 8.53 -16.02
C GLU A 104 -3.38 8.83 -16.31
N ASP A 105 -3.11 10.02 -16.88
CA ASP A 105 -1.74 10.50 -17.12
C ASP A 105 -1.12 11.15 -15.87
N ASN A 106 -1.86 11.26 -14.76
CA ASN A 106 -1.44 11.89 -13.51
C ASN A 106 -1.80 11.04 -12.29
N LEU A 107 -1.09 9.91 -12.15
CA LEU A 107 -1.24 8.97 -11.02
C LEU A 107 -0.03 9.06 -10.09
N PHE A 108 -0.29 9.11 -8.80
CA PHE A 108 0.74 9.23 -7.75
C PHE A 108 0.50 8.21 -6.65
N VAL A 109 1.58 7.81 -5.96
CA VAL A 109 1.50 6.88 -4.83
C VAL A 109 2.34 7.36 -3.66
N THR A 110 1.82 7.20 -2.45
CA THR A 110 2.52 7.59 -1.22
C THR A 110 2.16 6.67 -0.06
N GLY A 111 3.03 6.65 0.94
CA GLY A 111 2.79 5.96 2.20
C GLY A 111 3.99 6.01 3.13
N GLY A 112 3.72 5.84 4.42
CA GLY A 112 4.74 5.86 5.47
C GLY A 112 4.97 4.48 6.10
N SER A 113 6.19 4.19 6.57
CA SER A 113 6.55 2.94 7.23
C SER A 113 6.23 1.72 6.35
N GLY A 114 5.34 0.82 6.77
CA GLY A 114 4.83 -0.25 5.93
C GLY A 114 4.18 0.25 4.63
N GLY A 115 3.47 1.37 4.66
CA GLY A 115 2.97 2.03 3.45
C GLY A 115 4.09 2.55 2.55
N GLY A 116 5.21 2.98 3.12
CA GLY A 116 6.42 3.34 2.38
C GLY A 116 7.07 2.13 1.71
N VAL A 117 7.07 0.97 2.38
CA VAL A 117 7.49 -0.33 1.79
C VAL A 117 6.63 -0.66 0.58
N LEU A 118 5.30 -0.60 0.73
CA LEU A 118 4.38 -0.89 -0.38
C LEU A 118 4.45 0.15 -1.49
N THR A 119 4.69 1.43 -1.17
CA THR A 119 4.96 2.47 -2.19
C THR A 119 6.18 2.11 -3.04
N ALA A 120 7.30 1.73 -2.41
CA ALA A 120 8.51 1.31 -3.12
C ALA A 120 8.28 -0.01 -3.89
N TRP A 121 7.56 -0.97 -3.30
CA TRP A 121 7.18 -2.21 -3.97
C TRP A 121 6.31 -1.96 -5.21
N MET A 122 5.36 -1.03 -5.13
CA MET A 122 4.50 -0.65 -6.26
C MET A 122 5.33 -0.15 -7.44
N ILE A 123 6.19 0.85 -7.22
CA ILE A 123 6.98 1.46 -8.32
C ILE A 123 8.06 0.54 -8.88
N GLY A 124 8.49 -0.48 -8.13
CA GLY A 124 9.37 -1.53 -8.63
C GLY A 124 8.66 -2.58 -9.51
N ASN A 125 7.31 -2.66 -9.43
CA ASN A 125 6.52 -3.66 -10.13
C ASN A 125 5.55 -3.07 -11.18
N THR A 126 5.48 -1.74 -11.33
CA THR A 126 4.64 -1.08 -12.36
C THR A 126 5.13 0.33 -12.67
N ASP A 127 5.04 0.71 -13.93
CA ASP A 127 5.39 2.05 -14.44
C ASP A 127 4.20 3.03 -14.44
N ARG A 128 3.07 2.67 -13.81
CA ARG A 128 1.83 3.45 -13.93
C ARG A 128 1.83 4.78 -13.17
N PHE A 129 2.74 4.98 -12.21
CA PHE A 129 2.78 6.18 -11.38
C PHE A 129 3.82 7.17 -11.90
N ASN A 130 3.40 8.44 -12.03
CA ASN A 130 4.26 9.54 -12.49
C ASN A 130 5.25 10.00 -11.41
N ALA A 131 4.86 9.88 -10.14
CA ALA A 131 5.75 10.09 -9.00
C ALA A 131 5.31 9.27 -7.79
N ALA A 132 6.27 9.01 -6.91
CA ALA A 132 6.07 8.29 -5.66
C ALA A 132 6.79 8.99 -4.51
N LEU A 133 6.18 8.95 -3.33
CA LEU A 133 6.78 9.47 -2.11
C LEU A 133 6.72 8.41 -1.01
N ALA A 134 7.82 7.69 -0.81
CA ALA A 134 7.95 6.69 0.25
C ALA A 134 8.56 7.32 1.51
N PHE A 135 7.76 7.45 2.56
CA PHE A 135 8.24 7.96 3.85
C PHE A 135 8.84 6.81 4.68
N TYR A 136 10.08 6.98 5.12
CA TYR A 136 10.80 6.07 6.03
C TYR A 136 10.51 4.57 5.77
N PRO A 137 10.68 4.08 4.52
CA PRO A 137 10.45 2.68 4.18
C PRO A 137 11.56 1.79 4.73
N VAL A 138 11.24 0.51 4.95
CA VAL A 138 12.27 -0.53 5.10
C VAL A 138 12.68 -0.99 3.70
N ILE A 139 13.89 -0.63 3.27
CA ILE A 139 14.42 -1.03 1.96
C ILE A 139 15.14 -2.39 2.02
N ASN A 140 15.87 -2.63 3.12
CA ASN A 140 16.68 -3.83 3.30
C ASN A 140 16.22 -4.59 4.55
N TRP A 141 15.62 -5.77 4.34
CA TRP A 141 15.09 -6.60 5.43
C TRP A 141 16.18 -7.23 6.30
N TYR A 142 17.38 -7.49 5.76
CA TYR A 142 18.51 -7.96 6.56
C TYR A 142 18.90 -6.91 7.61
N SER A 143 19.13 -5.68 7.15
CA SER A 143 19.44 -4.56 8.03
C SER A 143 18.38 -4.37 9.09
N PHE A 144 17.11 -4.33 8.66
CA PHE A 144 15.99 -4.11 9.57
C PHE A 144 15.89 -5.19 10.64
N ASN A 145 15.89 -6.47 10.25
CA ASN A 145 15.75 -7.58 11.20
C ASN A 145 16.99 -7.79 12.11
N LEU A 146 18.14 -7.23 11.74
CA LEU A 146 19.36 -7.35 12.57
C LEU A 146 19.59 -6.13 13.47
N THR A 147 18.86 -5.03 13.29
CA THR A 147 19.07 -3.80 14.06
C THR A 147 17.83 -3.23 14.74
N ALA A 148 16.62 -3.61 14.28
CA ALA A 148 15.37 -3.10 14.86
C ALA A 148 15.01 -3.80 16.17
N ASP A 149 14.39 -3.06 17.08
CA ASP A 149 13.87 -3.58 18.35
C ASP A 149 12.68 -4.53 18.18
N ILE A 150 11.97 -4.46 17.06
CA ILE A 150 10.86 -5.35 16.70
C ILE A 150 11.28 -6.64 15.97
N ALA A 151 12.58 -6.88 15.79
CA ALA A 151 13.10 -8.07 15.10
C ALA A 151 12.52 -9.41 15.57
N PRO A 152 12.29 -9.67 16.88
CA PRO A 152 11.64 -10.91 17.32
C PRO A 152 10.22 -11.10 16.76
N ASN A 153 9.53 -9.99 16.46
CA ASN A 153 8.19 -10.01 15.90
C ASN A 153 8.21 -10.22 14.38
N THR A 154 9.08 -9.50 13.69
CA THR A 154 9.20 -9.58 12.23
C THR A 154 9.75 -10.93 11.77
N THR A 155 10.74 -11.49 12.44
CA THR A 155 11.28 -12.85 12.18
C THR A 155 10.31 -13.98 12.49
N LYS A 156 9.20 -13.69 13.17
CA LYS A 156 8.16 -14.68 13.47
C LYS A 156 6.93 -14.58 12.56
N TYR A 157 6.51 -13.35 12.24
CA TYR A 157 5.23 -13.12 11.57
C TYR A 157 5.35 -12.61 10.13
N TRP A 158 6.45 -11.92 9.80
CA TRP A 158 6.68 -11.39 8.45
C TRP A 158 7.63 -12.29 7.66
N PHE A 159 8.57 -12.90 8.35
CA PHE A 159 9.56 -13.82 7.77
C PHE A 159 9.49 -15.19 8.49
N PRO A 160 9.86 -16.27 7.79
CA PRO A 160 9.82 -17.62 8.37
C PRO A 160 10.97 -17.93 9.35
N GLY A 161 11.70 -16.92 9.81
CA GLY A 161 12.82 -17.03 10.73
C GLY A 161 13.94 -16.04 10.42
N LEU A 162 15.15 -16.38 10.80
CA LEU A 162 16.33 -15.53 10.67
C LEU A 162 16.85 -15.49 9.22
N PRO A 163 17.53 -14.39 8.81
CA PRO A 163 17.96 -14.20 7.42
C PRO A 163 18.86 -15.32 6.88
N TRP A 164 19.81 -15.78 7.66
CA TRP A 164 20.79 -16.81 7.23
C TRP A 164 20.17 -18.19 7.01
N ASP A 165 19.02 -18.46 7.62
CA ASP A 165 18.27 -19.72 7.42
C ASP A 165 17.24 -19.59 6.29
N ASN A 166 16.97 -18.37 5.78
CA ASN A 166 15.88 -18.06 4.86
C ASN A 166 16.28 -17.07 3.76
N VAL A 167 17.49 -17.17 3.23
CA VAL A 167 18.09 -16.19 2.30
C VAL A 167 17.19 -15.90 1.11
N GLU A 168 16.73 -16.94 0.40
CA GLU A 168 15.87 -16.80 -0.78
C GLU A 168 14.58 -16.04 -0.47
N HIS A 169 13.98 -16.29 0.70
CA HIS A 169 12.78 -15.61 1.13
C HIS A 169 13.03 -14.11 1.35
N TYR A 170 14.12 -13.76 2.03
CA TYR A 170 14.50 -12.36 2.27
C TYR A 170 14.80 -11.62 0.97
N GLU A 171 15.53 -12.26 0.05
CA GLU A 171 15.84 -11.67 -1.26
C GLU A 171 14.57 -11.44 -2.10
N SER A 172 13.63 -12.38 -2.11
CA SER A 172 12.38 -12.26 -2.88
C SER A 172 11.44 -11.16 -2.36
N ARG A 173 11.65 -10.65 -1.15
CA ARG A 173 10.89 -9.56 -0.53
C ARG A 173 11.67 -8.25 -0.42
N SER A 174 12.94 -8.27 -0.84
CA SER A 174 13.81 -7.11 -0.76
C SER A 174 13.45 -6.06 -1.80
N LEU A 175 13.35 -4.81 -1.35
CA LEU A 175 13.16 -3.66 -2.25
C LEU A 175 14.44 -3.27 -3.01
N LEU A 176 15.56 -3.96 -2.75
CA LEU A 176 16.80 -3.80 -3.51
C LEU A 176 16.76 -4.54 -4.85
N SER A 177 15.77 -5.43 -5.03
CA SER A 177 15.69 -6.34 -6.19
C SER A 177 14.53 -6.01 -7.14
N VAL A 178 13.77 -4.94 -6.87
CA VAL A 178 12.61 -4.47 -7.66
C VAL A 178 12.84 -3.09 -8.24
#